data_ead204894d3894a2744897ea1764bea4
#
_entry.id   ead204894d3894a2744897ea1764bea4
#
_cell.length_a   1.000
_cell.length_b   1.000
_cell.length_c   1.000
_cell.angle_alpha   90.00
_cell.angle_beta   90.00
_cell.angle_gamma   90.00
#
_symmetry.space_group_name_H-M   'P 1'
#
loop_
_entity.id
_entity.type
_entity.pdbx_description
1 polymer ?
#
loop_
_entity_poly.entity_id
_entity_poly.type
_entity_poly.pdbx_seq_one_letter_code
_entity_poly.pdbx_strand_id
1 'polypeptide(L)'
;MSKRYLIRTNISPFDNPTYYDAVRKNVVRSNSGNLLFPHSLIRALMTDDDTVFDPVNTHGSFSDEEIDRINASYDAFLIPLANAFRISFMEELANLTALVRRLTISCIVVGIGFQGNLSGDISRGFKWADTARDFCKAVLEKSAKIGLRGETTAKFMDYLGFQRDKDYQVIGCPSMFLYGADLPAPKPLSLSPDIRIHINSKVDLPQKLHDYLKGVCDAIPDHYYLPQNQYELVAMYTGIPLSYTRPDLKTMPAHYPTDPSHPLFRQNRIRGFVTVPSWLDFLRQGDLNFGTRIHGNIAAILAGIPAFIIAPDSRVLELAEYHRIPHTTVADLDEKTSVFDLLENVDFNSVLDGHKERFETYLQFLCDNDLPSIYHAMDASAKSANNEEDTSHSATTNHKDDASHSATGNRQENTPTTSTSCPFDKKISEIDFRPPLVPYRHLAASDHFDAMRFRYTFLAKRMIKGVLRKA
;
A
#
# COMPACT_ATOMS: atom_id res chain seq x y z
N MET A 1 15.80 19.45 -17.75
CA MET A 1 14.34 19.75 -17.90
C MET A 1 13.62 18.94 -16.86
N SER A 2 12.72 19.57 -16.14
CA SER A 2 11.85 18.93 -15.15
C SER A 2 11.00 17.82 -15.81
N LYS A 3 10.83 16.69 -15.13
CA LYS A 3 10.07 15.54 -15.63
C LYS A 3 8.59 15.69 -15.35
N ARG A 4 7.77 15.22 -16.28
CA ARG A 4 6.32 15.19 -16.12
C ARG A 4 5.77 13.78 -16.35
N TYR A 5 5.17 13.21 -15.31
CA TYR A 5 4.66 11.86 -15.32
C TYR A 5 3.13 11.84 -15.25
N LEU A 6 2.52 11.03 -16.11
CA LEU A 6 1.15 10.59 -15.93
C LEU A 6 1.17 9.38 -15.01
N ILE A 7 0.34 9.33 -13.98
CA ILE A 7 0.33 8.19 -13.04
C ILE A 7 -1.07 7.63 -12.82
N ARG A 8 -1.18 6.30 -12.89
CA ARG A 8 -2.45 5.58 -12.68
C ARG A 8 -2.85 5.58 -11.21
N THR A 9 -3.49 6.65 -10.79
CA THR A 9 -4.09 6.79 -9.44
C THR A 9 -5.33 7.67 -9.51
N ASN A 10 -6.17 7.69 -8.46
CA ASN A 10 -7.34 8.58 -8.37
C ASN A 10 -7.08 9.86 -7.57
N ILE A 11 -5.92 9.93 -6.92
CA ILE A 11 -5.58 11.02 -5.99
C ILE A 11 -4.07 11.23 -5.96
N SER A 12 -3.63 12.48 -5.85
CA SER A 12 -2.25 12.82 -5.57
C SER A 12 -1.93 12.59 -4.08
N PRO A 13 -0.70 12.22 -3.70
CA PRO A 13 -0.27 12.21 -2.31
C PRO A 13 -0.38 13.56 -1.60
N PHE A 14 -0.41 14.65 -2.37
CA PHE A 14 -0.52 16.03 -1.87
C PHE A 14 -1.96 16.50 -1.72
N ASP A 15 -2.94 15.70 -2.14
CA ASP A 15 -4.35 16.03 -1.95
C ASP A 15 -4.80 15.71 -0.52
N ASN A 16 -5.65 16.60 0.02
CA ASN A 16 -6.27 16.44 1.33
C ASN A 16 -7.81 16.50 1.21
N PRO A 17 -8.44 15.46 0.62
CA PRO A 17 -9.86 15.49 0.30
C PRO A 17 -10.73 15.54 1.56
N THR A 18 -11.90 16.19 1.46
CA THR A 18 -12.94 15.99 2.47
C THR A 18 -13.39 14.52 2.49
N TYR A 19 -13.91 14.05 3.62
CA TYR A 19 -14.46 12.68 3.68
C TYR A 19 -15.61 12.48 2.68
N TYR A 20 -16.41 13.52 2.46
CA TYR A 20 -17.47 13.52 1.44
C TYR A 20 -16.89 13.24 0.05
N ASP A 21 -15.87 14.00 -0.37
CA ASP A 21 -15.25 13.81 -1.68
C ASP A 21 -14.53 12.46 -1.77
N ALA A 22 -13.82 12.05 -0.72
CA ALA A 22 -13.12 10.78 -0.67
C ALA A 22 -14.06 9.59 -0.89
N VAL A 23 -15.21 9.60 -0.22
CA VAL A 23 -16.22 8.54 -0.33
C VAL A 23 -16.97 8.64 -1.66
N ARG A 24 -17.35 9.85 -2.10
CA ARG A 24 -18.13 10.06 -3.32
C ARG A 24 -17.34 9.76 -4.60
N LYS A 25 -16.09 10.17 -4.65
CA LYS A 25 -15.19 10.00 -5.82
C LYS A 25 -14.43 8.67 -5.80
N ASN A 26 -14.60 7.87 -4.73
CA ASN A 26 -13.85 6.62 -4.54
C ASN A 26 -12.33 6.82 -4.69
N VAL A 27 -11.77 7.81 -3.99
CA VAL A 27 -10.36 8.19 -4.11
C VAL A 27 -9.41 7.03 -3.79
N VAL A 28 -9.84 6.10 -2.92
CA VAL A 28 -9.08 4.91 -2.54
C VAL A 28 -9.11 3.79 -3.60
N ARG A 29 -9.76 3.98 -4.76
CA ARG A 29 -9.93 2.95 -5.81
C ARG A 29 -10.34 1.60 -5.22
N SER A 30 -11.44 1.63 -4.46
CA SER A 30 -12.02 0.48 -3.73
C SER A 30 -11.22 -0.03 -2.52
N ASN A 31 -9.98 0.43 -2.29
CA ASN A 31 -9.15 -0.02 -1.17
C ASN A 31 -8.08 1.02 -0.76
N SER A 32 -8.05 1.42 0.51
CA SER A 32 -7.06 2.41 1.02
C SER A 32 -5.60 1.97 0.82
N GLY A 33 -5.31 0.67 0.72
CA GLY A 33 -3.97 0.18 0.38
C GLY A 33 -3.45 0.70 -0.96
N ASN A 34 -4.34 1.09 -1.88
CA ASN A 34 -3.96 1.68 -3.15
C ASN A 34 -3.41 3.11 -3.03
N LEU A 35 -3.54 3.76 -1.88
CA LEU A 35 -2.93 5.07 -1.60
C LEU A 35 -1.42 4.95 -1.39
N LEU A 36 -1.00 3.89 -0.70
CA LEU A 36 0.40 3.71 -0.28
C LEU A 36 1.33 3.50 -1.47
N PHE A 37 0.85 2.80 -2.47
CA PHE A 37 1.60 2.39 -3.64
C PHE A 37 2.08 3.58 -4.52
N PRO A 38 1.18 4.45 -5.03
CA PRO A 38 1.61 5.63 -5.77
C PRO A 38 2.33 6.65 -4.89
N HIS A 39 2.00 6.75 -3.61
CA HIS A 39 2.69 7.62 -2.65
C HIS A 39 4.20 7.32 -2.60
N SER A 40 4.56 6.04 -2.42
CA SER A 40 5.97 5.62 -2.37
C SER A 40 6.67 5.79 -3.73
N LEU A 41 5.98 5.50 -4.83
CA LEU A 41 6.55 5.65 -6.17
C LEU A 41 6.80 7.13 -6.51
N ILE A 42 5.84 8.02 -6.21
CA ILE A 42 5.98 9.47 -6.43
C ILE A 42 7.14 10.00 -5.59
N ARG A 43 7.26 9.60 -4.30
CA ARG A 43 8.38 10.00 -3.47
C ARG A 43 9.73 9.60 -4.08
N ALA A 44 9.83 8.37 -4.56
CA ALA A 44 11.06 7.87 -5.17
C ALA A 44 11.47 8.66 -6.43
N LEU A 45 10.51 9.12 -7.23
CA LEU A 45 10.75 9.75 -8.53
C LEU A 45 10.70 11.28 -8.51
N MET A 46 10.38 11.91 -7.38
CA MET A 46 10.33 13.36 -7.25
C MET A 46 11.73 13.93 -6.98
N THR A 47 12.53 14.03 -8.01
CA THR A 47 13.95 14.44 -7.93
C THR A 47 14.17 15.94 -7.73
N ASP A 48 13.17 16.76 -8.07
CA ASP A 48 13.19 18.22 -7.91
C ASP A 48 11.77 18.76 -7.64
N ASP A 49 11.69 20.03 -7.22
CA ASP A 49 10.42 20.73 -6.92
C ASP A 49 9.51 20.90 -8.15
N ASP A 50 10.07 20.88 -9.34
CA ASP A 50 9.37 21.08 -10.62
C ASP A 50 8.89 19.75 -11.24
N THR A 51 9.26 18.60 -10.68
CA THR A 51 8.76 17.29 -11.12
C THR A 51 7.25 17.19 -10.89
N VAL A 52 6.50 16.88 -11.95
CA VAL A 52 5.03 16.85 -11.93
C VAL A 52 4.50 15.42 -12.05
N PHE A 53 3.50 15.10 -11.24
CA PHE A 53 2.77 13.83 -11.29
C PHE A 53 1.28 14.10 -11.41
N ASP A 54 0.71 13.87 -12.60
CA ASP A 54 -0.72 14.06 -12.83
C ASP A 54 -1.48 12.73 -12.70
N PRO A 55 -2.43 12.63 -11.75
CA PRO A 55 -3.28 11.46 -11.59
C PRO A 55 -4.16 11.20 -12.80
N VAL A 56 -4.26 9.94 -13.24
CA VAL A 56 -5.19 9.52 -14.27
C VAL A 56 -6.01 8.31 -13.87
N ASN A 57 -7.32 8.41 -14.09
CA ASN A 57 -8.21 7.28 -14.00
C ASN A 57 -8.29 6.58 -15.37
N THR A 58 -7.94 5.31 -15.41
CA THR A 58 -7.88 4.51 -16.64
C THR A 58 -9.16 3.74 -16.95
N HIS A 59 -10.24 3.95 -16.17
CA HIS A 59 -11.52 3.36 -16.50
C HIS A 59 -12.19 4.10 -17.65
N GLY A 60 -12.50 3.40 -18.72
CA GLY A 60 -13.13 3.94 -19.92
C GLY A 60 -12.19 4.06 -21.11
N SER A 61 -12.66 4.70 -22.16
CA SER A 61 -11.90 4.97 -23.40
C SER A 61 -11.35 6.39 -23.40
N PHE A 62 -10.24 6.58 -24.10
CA PHE A 62 -9.61 7.87 -24.34
C PHE A 62 -9.87 8.31 -25.78
N SER A 63 -10.24 9.56 -26.01
CA SER A 63 -10.36 10.14 -27.34
C SER A 63 -8.98 10.30 -28.00
N ASP A 64 -8.93 10.56 -29.31
CA ASP A 64 -7.67 10.79 -30.01
C ASP A 64 -7.01 12.08 -29.51
N GLU A 65 -7.77 13.13 -29.24
CA GLU A 65 -7.28 14.39 -28.71
C GLU A 65 -6.67 14.23 -27.29
N GLU A 66 -7.25 13.35 -26.46
CA GLU A 66 -6.68 13.03 -25.15
C GLU A 66 -5.36 12.29 -25.27
N ILE A 67 -5.25 11.33 -26.20
CA ILE A 67 -4.01 10.60 -26.48
C ILE A 67 -2.94 11.54 -27.00
N ASP A 68 -3.26 12.40 -27.97
CA ASP A 68 -2.33 13.37 -28.54
C ASP A 68 -1.80 14.32 -27.47
N ARG A 69 -2.68 14.79 -26.58
CA ARG A 69 -2.30 15.62 -25.43
C ARG A 69 -1.37 14.87 -24.47
N ILE A 70 -1.66 13.60 -24.14
CA ILE A 70 -0.80 12.78 -23.29
C ILE A 70 0.58 12.63 -23.93
N ASN A 71 0.64 12.24 -25.20
CA ASN A 71 1.89 12.05 -25.92
C ASN A 71 2.75 13.32 -26.02
N ALA A 72 2.11 14.49 -26.09
CA ALA A 72 2.80 15.78 -26.18
C ALA A 72 3.22 16.36 -24.81
N SER A 73 2.60 15.93 -23.71
CA SER A 73 2.72 16.61 -22.40
C SER A 73 3.49 15.83 -21.34
N TYR A 74 3.71 14.52 -21.53
CA TYR A 74 4.30 13.66 -20.51
C TYR A 74 5.53 12.92 -21.02
N ASP A 75 6.51 12.71 -20.12
CA ASP A 75 7.71 11.90 -20.39
C ASP A 75 7.43 10.40 -20.28
N ALA A 76 6.57 10.01 -19.34
CA ALA A 76 6.19 8.61 -19.15
C ALA A 76 4.81 8.46 -18.50
N PHE A 77 4.19 7.29 -18.72
CA PHE A 77 3.01 6.82 -18.01
C PHE A 77 3.40 5.75 -16.99
N LEU A 78 3.30 6.08 -15.73
CA LEU A 78 3.55 5.17 -14.61
C LEU A 78 2.29 4.38 -14.28
N ILE A 79 2.41 3.06 -14.30
CA ILE A 79 1.28 2.14 -14.13
C ILE A 79 1.49 1.28 -12.87
N PRO A 80 1.30 1.84 -11.65
CA PRO A 80 1.30 1.04 -10.43
C PRO A 80 0.10 0.08 -10.46
N LEU A 81 0.39 -1.22 -10.51
CA LEU A 81 -0.61 -2.28 -10.52
C LEU A 81 -0.41 -3.21 -9.34
N ALA A 82 -1.47 -3.40 -8.56
CA ALA A 82 -1.39 -4.27 -7.39
C ALA A 82 -1.65 -5.74 -7.76
N ASN A 83 -2.89 -6.08 -8.02
CA ASN A 83 -3.39 -7.42 -8.23
C ASN A 83 -4.16 -7.46 -9.55
N ALA A 84 -3.43 -7.38 -10.67
CA ALA A 84 -4.04 -7.25 -11.98
C ALA A 84 -4.18 -8.58 -12.73
N PHE A 85 -3.32 -9.55 -12.49
CA PHE A 85 -3.44 -10.88 -13.10
C PHE A 85 -4.48 -11.73 -12.35
N ARG A 86 -5.77 -11.42 -12.60
CA ARG A 86 -6.94 -12.15 -12.10
C ARG A 86 -8.12 -11.97 -13.04
N ILE A 87 -9.03 -12.96 -13.08
CA ILE A 87 -10.16 -12.96 -14.01
C ILE A 87 -11.02 -11.69 -13.93
N SER A 88 -11.29 -11.19 -12.74
CA SER A 88 -12.13 -9.99 -12.53
C SER A 88 -11.47 -8.67 -12.94
N PHE A 89 -10.23 -8.69 -13.45
CA PHE A 89 -9.49 -7.51 -13.89
C PHE A 89 -9.16 -7.54 -15.39
N MET A 90 -9.57 -8.59 -16.11
CA MET A 90 -9.17 -8.77 -17.51
C MET A 90 -9.76 -7.70 -18.45
N GLU A 91 -10.96 -7.24 -18.21
CA GLU A 91 -11.56 -6.13 -18.98
C GLU A 91 -10.74 -4.84 -18.80
N GLU A 92 -10.39 -4.49 -17.57
CA GLU A 92 -9.54 -3.33 -17.28
C GLU A 92 -8.13 -3.50 -17.90
N LEU A 93 -7.59 -4.72 -17.88
CA LEU A 93 -6.29 -5.02 -18.47
C LEU A 93 -6.32 -4.87 -20.00
N ALA A 94 -7.40 -5.29 -20.66
CA ALA A 94 -7.61 -5.07 -22.09
C ALA A 94 -7.73 -3.57 -22.44
N ASN A 95 -8.45 -2.79 -21.61
CA ASN A 95 -8.55 -1.34 -21.79
C ASN A 95 -7.18 -0.65 -21.60
N LEU A 96 -6.39 -1.07 -20.62
CA LEU A 96 -5.02 -0.60 -20.44
C LEU A 96 -4.13 -0.95 -21.64
N THR A 97 -4.28 -2.16 -22.18
CA THR A 97 -3.55 -2.59 -23.40
C THR A 97 -3.86 -1.66 -24.58
N ALA A 98 -5.14 -1.37 -24.81
CA ALA A 98 -5.58 -0.48 -25.85
C ALA A 98 -5.01 0.96 -25.66
N LEU A 99 -4.99 1.47 -24.42
CA LEU A 99 -4.38 2.75 -24.08
C LEU A 99 -2.86 2.73 -24.37
N VAL A 100 -2.12 1.78 -23.81
CA VAL A 100 -0.65 1.67 -23.95
C VAL A 100 -0.22 1.62 -25.42
N ARG A 101 -0.94 0.89 -26.25
CA ARG A 101 -0.64 0.81 -27.71
C ARG A 101 -0.75 2.14 -28.44
N ARG A 102 -1.62 3.05 -27.97
CA ARG A 102 -1.82 4.38 -28.59
C ARG A 102 -0.83 5.42 -28.08
N LEU A 103 -0.17 5.17 -26.93
CA LEU A 103 0.83 6.07 -26.39
C LEU A 103 2.17 5.90 -27.10
N THR A 104 2.89 7.02 -27.30
CA THR A 104 4.26 7.06 -27.84
C THR A 104 5.30 7.22 -26.73
N ILE A 105 4.89 7.64 -25.55
CA ILE A 105 5.73 7.78 -24.36
C ILE A 105 6.00 6.44 -23.69
N SER A 106 7.01 6.38 -22.83
CA SER A 106 7.30 5.20 -22.02
C SER A 106 6.11 4.82 -21.10
N CYS A 107 5.79 3.52 -21.02
CA CYS A 107 4.71 2.99 -20.19
C CYS A 107 5.27 1.94 -19.23
N ILE A 108 5.46 2.28 -17.96
CA ILE A 108 6.19 1.46 -17.01
C ILE A 108 5.24 0.85 -15.99
N VAL A 109 5.16 -0.48 -15.95
CA VAL A 109 4.37 -1.24 -14.97
C VAL A 109 5.21 -1.53 -13.73
N VAL A 110 4.72 -1.06 -12.57
CA VAL A 110 5.44 -1.17 -11.31
C VAL A 110 4.66 -2.04 -10.34
N GLY A 111 5.19 -3.22 -10.00
CA GLY A 111 4.69 -4.10 -8.94
C GLY A 111 3.37 -4.83 -9.25
N ILE A 112 3.20 -5.34 -10.49
CA ILE A 112 2.04 -6.18 -10.83
C ILE A 112 2.10 -7.53 -10.12
N GLY A 113 0.94 -8.07 -9.74
CA GLY A 113 0.82 -9.34 -9.04
C GLY A 113 -0.24 -10.26 -9.62
N PHE A 114 -0.01 -11.57 -9.45
CA PHE A 114 -0.91 -12.67 -9.82
C PHE A 114 -1.74 -13.13 -8.62
N GLN A 115 -2.99 -13.45 -8.86
CA GLN A 115 -3.89 -14.06 -7.88
C GLN A 115 -4.19 -15.51 -8.23
N GLY A 116 -3.56 -16.42 -7.51
CA GLY A 116 -3.82 -17.85 -7.53
C GLY A 116 -4.31 -18.37 -6.16
N ASN A 117 -4.36 -19.69 -6.03
CA ASN A 117 -4.51 -20.36 -4.75
C ASN A 117 -3.21 -20.25 -3.92
N LEU A 118 -3.26 -20.62 -2.64
CA LEU A 118 -2.09 -20.58 -1.75
C LEU A 118 -0.91 -21.44 -2.24
N SER A 119 -1.16 -22.53 -2.96
CA SER A 119 -0.09 -23.38 -3.52
C SER A 119 0.68 -22.69 -4.65
N GLY A 120 0.19 -21.58 -5.20
CA GLY A 120 0.80 -20.90 -6.35
C GLY A 120 0.79 -21.77 -7.63
N ASP A 121 -0.07 -22.79 -7.69
CA ASP A 121 -0.15 -23.71 -8.82
C ASP A 121 -0.73 -23.02 -10.05
N ILE A 122 0.06 -22.95 -11.11
CA ILE A 122 -0.28 -22.41 -12.42
C ILE A 122 -0.50 -23.47 -13.49
N SER A 123 -0.40 -24.77 -13.16
CA SER A 123 -0.45 -25.89 -14.11
C SER A 123 -1.79 -26.04 -14.82
N ARG A 124 -2.87 -25.54 -14.21
CA ARG A 124 -4.25 -25.68 -14.73
C ARG A 124 -4.55 -24.85 -15.97
N GLY A 125 -3.64 -23.94 -16.33
CA GLY A 125 -3.86 -22.97 -17.38
C GLY A 125 -4.95 -21.93 -17.04
N PHE A 126 -4.97 -20.83 -17.77
CA PHE A 126 -5.92 -19.73 -17.56
C PHE A 126 -6.52 -19.30 -18.90
N LYS A 127 -7.84 -19.38 -19.04
CA LYS A 127 -8.56 -18.94 -20.25
C LYS A 127 -8.31 -17.46 -20.60
N TRP A 128 -7.85 -16.68 -19.64
CA TRP A 128 -7.55 -15.26 -19.78
C TRP A 128 -6.04 -14.96 -19.93
N ALA A 129 -5.20 -16.00 -20.04
CA ALA A 129 -3.75 -15.85 -20.16
C ALA A 129 -3.35 -15.02 -21.39
N ASP A 130 -4.06 -15.14 -22.50
CA ASP A 130 -3.78 -14.37 -23.71
C ASP A 130 -3.98 -12.86 -23.52
N THR A 131 -5.00 -12.44 -22.76
CA THR A 131 -5.20 -11.03 -22.40
C THR A 131 -4.03 -10.50 -21.55
N ALA A 132 -3.55 -11.30 -20.59
CA ALA A 132 -2.39 -10.93 -19.78
C ALA A 132 -1.11 -10.87 -20.61
N ARG A 133 -0.89 -11.84 -21.51
CA ARG A 133 0.27 -11.86 -22.43
C ARG A 133 0.26 -10.67 -23.37
N ASP A 134 -0.89 -10.31 -23.90
CA ASP A 134 -1.08 -9.18 -24.80
C ASP A 134 -0.77 -7.86 -24.13
N PHE A 135 -1.22 -7.69 -22.88
CA PHE A 135 -0.85 -6.54 -22.05
C PHE A 135 0.66 -6.45 -21.82
N CYS A 136 1.29 -7.54 -21.40
CA CYS A 136 2.74 -7.55 -21.14
C CYS A 136 3.54 -7.22 -22.40
N LYS A 137 3.15 -7.75 -23.57
CA LYS A 137 3.78 -7.40 -24.85
C LYS A 137 3.67 -5.92 -25.17
N ALA A 138 2.47 -5.35 -25.04
CA ALA A 138 2.25 -3.93 -25.31
C ALA A 138 3.06 -3.03 -24.38
N VAL A 139 3.22 -3.41 -23.11
CA VAL A 139 4.05 -2.70 -22.13
C VAL A 139 5.54 -2.81 -22.51
N LEU A 140 6.03 -3.99 -22.85
CA LEU A 140 7.45 -4.22 -23.19
C LEU A 140 7.87 -3.57 -24.54
N GLU A 141 6.92 -3.17 -25.39
CA GLU A 141 7.19 -2.29 -26.53
C GLU A 141 7.52 -0.85 -26.11
N LYS A 142 7.22 -0.47 -24.83
CA LYS A 142 7.32 0.89 -24.31
C LYS A 142 8.20 1.01 -23.06
N SER A 143 8.66 -0.12 -22.48
CA SER A 143 9.49 -0.17 -21.28
C SER A 143 10.53 -1.27 -21.40
N ALA A 144 11.62 -1.16 -20.63
CA ALA A 144 12.67 -2.18 -20.64
C ALA A 144 12.21 -3.46 -19.90
N LYS A 145 11.55 -3.30 -18.75
CA LYS A 145 11.12 -4.41 -17.91
C LYS A 145 9.80 -4.12 -17.20
N ILE A 146 9.09 -5.21 -16.84
CA ILE A 146 7.90 -5.18 -16.00
C ILE A 146 8.31 -5.50 -14.56
N GLY A 147 7.94 -4.68 -13.57
CA GLY A 147 8.18 -4.94 -12.16
C GLY A 147 7.12 -5.86 -11.55
N LEU A 148 7.53 -6.97 -10.95
CA LEU A 148 6.65 -7.98 -10.36
C LEU A 148 6.70 -7.96 -8.83
N ARG A 149 5.60 -8.39 -8.19
CA ARG A 149 5.48 -8.44 -6.74
C ARG A 149 6.23 -9.58 -6.05
N GLY A 150 6.37 -10.73 -6.70
CA GLY A 150 6.98 -11.89 -6.07
C GLY A 150 7.11 -13.08 -7.00
N GLU A 151 7.58 -14.19 -6.43
CA GLU A 151 7.96 -15.39 -7.17
C GLU A 151 6.75 -16.14 -7.78
N THR A 152 5.58 -16.10 -7.14
CA THR A 152 4.37 -16.69 -7.71
C THR A 152 3.95 -15.96 -8.99
N THR A 153 4.11 -14.63 -9.00
CA THR A 153 3.87 -13.83 -10.20
C THR A 153 4.94 -14.07 -11.27
N ALA A 154 6.21 -14.28 -10.87
CA ALA A 154 7.28 -14.65 -11.81
C ALA A 154 7.00 -15.98 -12.52
N LYS A 155 6.59 -17.01 -11.78
CA LYS A 155 6.14 -18.30 -12.39
C LYS A 155 5.03 -18.10 -13.41
N PHE A 156 4.08 -17.19 -13.14
CA PHE A 156 3.02 -16.87 -14.10
C PHE A 156 3.56 -16.16 -15.34
N MET A 157 4.55 -15.27 -15.21
CA MET A 157 5.21 -14.65 -16.37
C MET A 157 5.98 -15.67 -17.22
N ASP A 158 6.67 -16.62 -16.58
CA ASP A 158 7.33 -17.74 -17.28
C ASP A 158 6.30 -18.58 -18.06
N TYR A 159 5.15 -18.90 -17.44
CA TYR A 159 4.03 -19.56 -18.11
C TYR A 159 3.49 -18.77 -19.31
N LEU A 160 3.49 -17.44 -19.25
CA LEU A 160 3.14 -16.58 -20.38
C LEU A 160 4.24 -16.53 -21.47
N GLY A 161 5.43 -17.05 -21.20
CA GLY A 161 6.56 -17.10 -22.13
C GLY A 161 7.53 -15.93 -22.04
N PHE A 162 7.48 -15.14 -20.96
CA PHE A 162 8.43 -14.05 -20.68
C PHE A 162 9.63 -14.56 -19.87
N GLN A 163 10.75 -13.85 -19.93
CA GLN A 163 12.03 -14.25 -19.33
C GLN A 163 12.44 -13.31 -18.20
N ARG A 164 12.86 -13.89 -17.07
CA ARG A 164 13.43 -13.15 -15.93
C ARG A 164 14.64 -12.32 -16.35
N ASP A 165 14.82 -11.17 -15.76
CA ASP A 165 15.89 -10.20 -15.95
C ASP A 165 15.97 -9.57 -17.34
N LYS A 166 15.28 -10.15 -18.32
CA LYS A 166 15.11 -9.61 -19.66
C LYS A 166 13.79 -8.84 -19.78
N ASP A 167 12.67 -9.52 -19.57
CA ASP A 167 11.33 -8.98 -19.77
C ASP A 167 10.68 -8.51 -18.45
N TYR A 168 11.12 -9.07 -17.32
CA TYR A 168 10.61 -8.70 -16.01
C TYR A 168 11.64 -8.84 -14.90
N GLN A 169 11.39 -8.15 -13.79
CA GLN A 169 12.17 -8.23 -12.56
C GLN A 169 11.23 -8.32 -11.34
N VAL A 170 11.58 -9.17 -10.37
CA VAL A 170 10.87 -9.25 -9.09
C VAL A 170 11.37 -8.13 -8.19
N ILE A 171 10.49 -7.17 -7.91
CA ILE A 171 10.80 -5.95 -7.15
C ILE A 171 10.03 -5.85 -5.83
N GLY A 172 9.12 -6.77 -5.56
CA GLY A 172 8.24 -6.70 -4.40
C GLY A 172 7.17 -5.61 -4.49
N CYS A 173 6.79 -5.07 -3.35
CA CYS A 173 5.87 -3.95 -3.27
C CYS A 173 6.65 -2.63 -3.11
N PRO A 174 6.58 -1.69 -4.05
CA PRO A 174 7.23 -0.38 -3.93
C PRO A 174 6.88 0.39 -2.65
N SER A 175 5.73 0.10 -2.04
CA SER A 175 5.35 0.71 -0.77
C SER A 175 6.35 0.46 0.35
N MET A 176 7.00 -0.70 0.36
CA MET A 176 8.04 -1.04 1.36
C MET A 176 9.28 -0.15 1.26
N PHE A 177 9.49 0.49 0.13
CA PHE A 177 10.65 1.34 -0.14
C PHE A 177 10.32 2.84 0.01
N LEU A 178 9.27 3.18 0.79
CA LEU A 178 8.91 4.58 1.06
C LEU A 178 10.10 5.38 1.62
N TYR A 179 10.91 4.77 2.46
CA TYR A 179 12.09 5.40 3.06
C TYR A 179 13.43 4.92 2.45
N GLY A 180 13.38 4.27 1.29
CA GLY A 180 14.57 3.76 0.63
C GLY A 180 15.11 2.51 1.31
N ALA A 181 16.44 2.48 1.52
CA ALA A 181 17.14 1.38 2.18
C ALA A 181 16.90 1.32 3.70
N ASP A 182 16.47 2.43 4.30
CA ASP A 182 16.35 2.61 5.76
C ASP A 182 14.92 2.35 6.22
N LEU A 183 14.53 1.07 6.28
CA LEU A 183 13.24 0.69 6.84
C LEU A 183 13.23 0.95 8.36
N PRO A 184 12.18 1.61 8.90
CA PRO A 184 12.06 1.79 10.34
C PRO A 184 12.10 0.46 11.09
N ALA A 185 12.97 0.35 12.10
CA ALA A 185 12.99 -0.82 12.95
C ALA A 185 11.68 -0.92 13.74
N PRO A 186 11.05 -2.10 13.82
CA PRO A 186 9.87 -2.31 14.64
C PRO A 186 10.15 -1.97 16.11
N LYS A 187 9.25 -1.22 16.75
CA LYS A 187 9.40 -0.95 18.17
C LYS A 187 9.36 -2.25 18.98
N PRO A 188 10.06 -2.34 20.14
CA PRO A 188 9.99 -3.51 21.00
C PRO A 188 8.56 -3.82 21.41
N LEU A 189 8.16 -5.09 21.32
CA LEU A 189 6.84 -5.58 21.69
C LEU A 189 6.94 -6.49 22.93
N SER A 190 6.27 -6.11 24.00
CA SER A 190 6.01 -6.98 25.15
C SER A 190 4.58 -7.48 25.06
N LEU A 191 4.40 -8.74 24.66
CA LEU A 191 3.07 -9.33 24.49
C LEU A 191 2.33 -9.41 25.83
N SER A 192 1.19 -8.76 25.93
CA SER A 192 0.29 -8.79 27.09
C SER A 192 -1.13 -8.39 26.68
N PRO A 193 -2.16 -8.64 27.49
CA PRO A 193 -3.51 -8.15 27.24
C PRO A 193 -3.65 -6.62 27.22
N ASP A 194 -2.66 -5.90 27.74
CA ASP A 194 -2.71 -4.43 27.90
C ASP A 194 -2.16 -3.66 26.70
N ILE A 195 -1.63 -4.36 25.69
CA ILE A 195 -1.13 -3.71 24.45
C ILE A 195 -2.30 -3.15 23.64
N ARG A 196 -2.00 -2.12 22.82
CA ARG A 196 -2.93 -1.64 21.79
C ARG A 196 -2.69 -2.35 20.48
N ILE A 197 -3.69 -3.07 19.98
CA ILE A 197 -3.62 -3.78 18.71
C ILE A 197 -4.49 -3.13 17.64
N HIS A 198 -3.97 -3.05 16.42
CA HIS A 198 -4.70 -2.66 15.23
C HIS A 198 -5.08 -3.90 14.41
N ILE A 199 -6.38 -4.12 14.21
CA ILE A 199 -6.90 -5.24 13.44
C ILE A 199 -7.28 -4.78 12.03
N ASN A 200 -6.76 -5.47 11.02
CA ASN A 200 -7.14 -5.26 9.63
C ASN A 200 -7.64 -6.56 9.00
N SER A 201 -8.83 -6.51 8.39
CA SER A 201 -9.49 -7.69 7.85
C SER A 201 -10.40 -7.30 6.67
N LYS A 202 -11.21 -8.25 6.19
CA LYS A 202 -12.28 -8.04 5.21
C LYS A 202 -13.46 -8.96 5.51
N VAL A 203 -14.66 -8.57 5.11
CA VAL A 203 -15.89 -9.27 5.44
C VAL A 203 -16.03 -10.63 4.76
N ASP A 204 -15.42 -10.81 3.59
CA ASP A 204 -15.52 -12.02 2.74
C ASP A 204 -14.39 -13.03 3.00
N LEU A 205 -14.07 -13.27 4.27
CA LEU A 205 -13.13 -14.30 4.71
C LEU A 205 -13.88 -15.56 5.21
N PRO A 206 -13.18 -16.71 5.31
CA PRO A 206 -13.74 -17.90 5.94
C PRO A 206 -14.17 -17.62 7.39
N GLN A 207 -15.30 -18.22 7.84
CA GLN A 207 -15.83 -18.00 9.18
C GLN A 207 -14.79 -18.30 10.27
N LYS A 208 -14.02 -19.38 10.14
CA LYS A 208 -12.96 -19.73 11.08
C LYS A 208 -11.99 -18.59 11.35
N LEU A 209 -11.66 -17.79 10.33
CA LEU A 209 -10.75 -16.66 10.50
C LEU A 209 -11.42 -15.48 11.20
N HIS A 210 -12.72 -15.27 10.97
CA HIS A 210 -13.49 -14.30 11.74
C HIS A 210 -13.56 -14.68 13.20
N ASP A 211 -13.78 -15.97 13.52
CA ASP A 211 -13.83 -16.48 14.88
C ASP A 211 -12.46 -16.35 15.58
N TYR A 212 -11.38 -16.64 14.86
CA TYR A 212 -10.02 -16.43 15.37
C TYR A 212 -9.74 -14.96 15.67
N LEU A 213 -10.05 -14.05 14.74
CA LEU A 213 -9.86 -12.60 14.94
C LEU A 213 -10.73 -12.06 16.08
N LYS A 214 -11.91 -12.65 16.30
CA LYS A 214 -12.71 -12.36 17.48
C LYS A 214 -11.98 -12.77 18.76
N GLY A 215 -11.43 -13.97 18.79
CA GLY A 215 -10.62 -14.45 19.94
C GLY A 215 -9.46 -13.51 20.26
N VAL A 216 -8.78 -12.98 19.21
CA VAL A 216 -7.72 -11.97 19.36
C VAL A 216 -8.27 -10.69 20.00
N CYS A 217 -9.42 -10.19 19.55
CA CYS A 217 -10.07 -9.00 20.11
C CYS A 217 -10.55 -9.21 21.56
N ASP A 218 -11.01 -10.41 21.88
CA ASP A 218 -11.43 -10.76 23.26
C ASP A 218 -10.21 -10.84 24.20
N ALA A 219 -9.07 -11.33 23.70
CA ALA A 219 -7.83 -11.44 24.45
C ALA A 219 -7.10 -10.12 24.67
N ILE A 220 -7.28 -9.15 23.76
CA ILE A 220 -6.64 -7.82 23.78
C ILE A 220 -7.73 -6.75 23.67
N PRO A 221 -8.27 -6.25 24.80
CA PRO A 221 -9.40 -5.32 24.82
C PRO A 221 -9.12 -3.96 24.19
N ASP A 222 -7.86 -3.46 24.24
CA ASP A 222 -7.50 -2.20 23.58
C ASP A 222 -7.17 -2.41 22.09
N HIS A 223 -8.22 -2.68 21.31
CA HIS A 223 -8.09 -2.88 19.88
C HIS A 223 -8.88 -1.87 19.05
N TYR A 224 -8.34 -1.55 17.86
CA TYR A 224 -8.98 -0.76 16.82
C TYR A 224 -9.15 -1.59 15.56
N TYR A 225 -10.30 -1.48 14.90
CA TYR A 225 -10.52 -2.04 13.58
C TYR A 225 -10.23 -1.01 12.49
N LEU A 226 -9.38 -1.40 11.50
CA LEU A 226 -8.93 -0.53 10.42
C LEU A 226 -9.46 -1.03 9.06
N PRO A 227 -10.68 -0.67 8.67
CA PRO A 227 -11.26 -1.02 7.38
C PRO A 227 -10.51 -0.33 6.24
N GLN A 228 -10.40 -1.01 5.11
CA GLN A 228 -9.70 -0.49 3.94
C GLN A 228 -10.57 -0.42 2.68
N ASN A 229 -11.69 -1.15 2.64
CA ASN A 229 -12.51 -1.17 1.44
C ASN A 229 -13.47 0.03 1.38
N GLN A 230 -13.70 0.54 0.17
CA GLN A 230 -14.59 1.67 -0.07
C GLN A 230 -16.00 1.47 0.52
N TYR A 231 -16.55 0.26 0.43
CA TYR A 231 -17.87 -0.03 0.97
C TYR A 231 -17.93 0.05 2.51
N GLU A 232 -16.82 -0.22 3.20
CA GLU A 232 -16.67 -0.06 4.64
C GLU A 232 -16.56 1.43 5.02
N LEU A 233 -15.77 2.20 4.24
CA LEU A 233 -15.66 3.65 4.45
C LEU A 233 -17.00 4.35 4.23
N VAL A 234 -17.79 3.91 3.22
CA VAL A 234 -19.17 4.40 3.02
C VAL A 234 -20.04 4.08 4.22
N ALA A 235 -20.00 2.84 4.74
CA ALA A 235 -20.77 2.44 5.91
C ALA A 235 -20.40 3.25 7.15
N MET A 236 -19.10 3.46 7.37
CA MET A 236 -18.61 4.31 8.47
C MET A 236 -19.08 5.75 8.34
N TYR A 237 -18.90 6.36 7.19
CA TYR A 237 -19.20 7.77 6.94
C TYR A 237 -20.70 8.07 7.00
N THR A 238 -21.53 7.15 6.52
CA THR A 238 -22.98 7.36 6.44
C THR A 238 -23.75 6.79 7.63
N GLY A 239 -23.14 5.93 8.43
CA GLY A 239 -23.86 5.16 9.46
C GLY A 239 -24.89 4.18 8.88
N ILE A 240 -24.73 3.76 7.61
CA ILE A 240 -25.57 2.75 6.97
C ILE A 240 -24.96 1.37 7.23
N PRO A 241 -25.75 0.35 7.56
CA PRO A 241 -25.22 -1.01 7.71
C PRO A 241 -24.51 -1.51 6.45
N LEU A 242 -23.46 -2.32 6.62
CA LEU A 242 -22.64 -2.86 5.52
C LEU A 242 -23.46 -3.68 4.52
N SER A 243 -24.55 -4.31 4.94
CA SER A 243 -25.50 -5.01 4.07
C SER A 243 -26.10 -4.11 2.97
N TYR A 244 -26.12 -2.81 3.17
CA TYR A 244 -26.56 -1.85 2.14
C TYR A 244 -25.44 -1.52 1.14
N THR A 245 -24.18 -1.56 1.53
CA THR A 245 -23.04 -1.30 0.64
C THR A 245 -22.53 -2.57 -0.04
N ARG A 246 -22.79 -3.77 0.56
CA ARG A 246 -22.47 -5.11 0.07
C ARG A 246 -23.68 -6.03 0.06
N PRO A 247 -24.70 -5.76 -0.79
CA PRO A 247 -25.92 -6.57 -0.88
C PRO A 247 -25.70 -7.96 -1.48
N ASP A 248 -24.53 -8.19 -2.06
CA ASP A 248 -24.08 -9.47 -2.59
C ASP A 248 -23.73 -10.48 -1.49
N LEU A 249 -23.38 -10.01 -0.28
CA LEU A 249 -23.11 -10.86 0.86
C LEU A 249 -24.42 -11.33 1.50
N LYS A 250 -24.66 -12.64 1.45
CA LYS A 250 -25.88 -13.26 1.98
C LYS A 250 -25.89 -13.29 3.51
N THR A 251 -24.72 -13.45 4.11
CA THR A 251 -24.52 -13.49 5.57
C THR A 251 -23.38 -12.56 5.94
N MET A 252 -23.52 -11.90 7.09
CA MET A 252 -22.46 -11.10 7.67
C MET A 252 -21.90 -11.82 8.89
N PRO A 253 -20.55 -11.90 9.03
CA PRO A 253 -19.96 -12.50 10.23
C PRO A 253 -20.40 -11.73 11.47
N ALA A 254 -20.81 -12.46 12.53
CA ALA A 254 -21.40 -11.85 13.73
C ALA A 254 -20.45 -10.88 14.46
N HIS A 255 -19.15 -11.12 14.33
CA HIS A 255 -18.10 -10.38 15.05
C HIS A 255 -17.40 -9.33 14.18
N TYR A 256 -17.82 -9.20 12.94
CA TYR A 256 -17.29 -8.18 12.04
C TYR A 256 -18.10 -6.88 12.23
N PRO A 257 -17.47 -5.71 12.27
CA PRO A 257 -18.16 -4.44 12.47
C PRO A 257 -18.97 -4.06 11.21
N THR A 258 -20.19 -4.60 11.11
CA THR A 258 -21.05 -4.48 9.92
C THR A 258 -22.07 -3.38 10.00
N ASP A 259 -22.37 -2.87 11.19
CA ASP A 259 -23.41 -1.86 11.38
C ASP A 259 -23.13 -0.92 12.58
N PRO A 260 -23.80 0.23 12.66
CA PRO A 260 -23.62 1.21 13.71
C PRO A 260 -23.94 0.73 15.15
N SER A 261 -24.64 -0.40 15.30
CA SER A 261 -24.95 -0.97 16.61
C SER A 261 -23.78 -1.76 17.19
N HIS A 262 -22.83 -2.17 16.34
CA HIS A 262 -21.64 -2.91 16.78
C HIS A 262 -20.84 -2.11 17.83
N PRO A 263 -20.31 -2.78 18.90
CA PRO A 263 -19.56 -2.11 19.96
C PRO A 263 -18.44 -1.20 19.47
N LEU A 264 -17.65 -1.61 18.49
CA LEU A 264 -16.54 -0.83 17.93
C LEU A 264 -17.00 0.49 17.30
N PHE A 265 -18.18 0.51 16.65
CA PHE A 265 -18.77 1.77 16.14
C PHE A 265 -19.17 2.68 17.28
N ARG A 266 -19.81 2.14 18.35
CA ARG A 266 -20.28 2.92 19.49
C ARG A 266 -19.14 3.48 20.34
N GLN A 267 -18.06 2.71 20.49
CA GLN A 267 -16.88 3.06 21.27
C GLN A 267 -15.86 3.89 20.52
N ASN A 268 -16.15 4.28 19.25
CA ASN A 268 -15.20 4.99 18.40
C ASN A 268 -13.88 4.25 18.18
N ARG A 269 -13.94 2.92 17.98
CA ARG A 269 -12.79 2.04 17.82
C ARG A 269 -12.59 1.59 16.35
N ILE A 270 -13.10 2.36 15.39
CA ILE A 270 -12.90 2.12 13.96
C ILE A 270 -12.27 3.35 13.34
N ARG A 271 -11.25 3.15 12.50
CA ARG A 271 -10.54 4.23 11.78
C ARG A 271 -10.38 3.89 10.31
N GLY A 272 -10.86 4.77 9.43
CA GLY A 272 -10.67 4.70 7.99
C GLY A 272 -9.68 5.77 7.51
N PHE A 273 -8.92 5.49 6.46
CA PHE A 273 -7.86 6.37 5.96
C PHE A 273 -8.09 6.71 4.50
N VAL A 274 -7.86 7.98 4.18
CA VAL A 274 -7.95 8.55 2.83
C VAL A 274 -6.65 9.25 2.41
N THR A 275 -5.67 9.34 3.31
CA THR A 275 -4.31 9.82 3.06
C THR A 275 -3.29 8.92 3.76
N VAL A 276 -2.08 8.81 3.22
CA VAL A 276 -1.01 7.99 3.82
C VAL A 276 -0.47 8.60 5.10
N PRO A 277 -0.18 9.92 5.19
CA PRO A 277 0.35 10.49 6.42
C PRO A 277 -0.55 10.24 7.64
N SER A 278 -1.85 10.53 7.54
CA SER A 278 -2.78 10.29 8.65
C SER A 278 -2.90 8.80 9.03
N TRP A 279 -2.66 7.90 8.08
CA TRP A 279 -2.64 6.46 8.36
C TRP A 279 -1.41 6.07 9.17
N LEU A 280 -0.22 6.49 8.75
CA LEU A 280 1.03 6.19 9.46
C LEU A 280 1.04 6.81 10.86
N ASP A 281 0.57 8.06 11.01
CA ASP A 281 0.50 8.75 12.31
C ASP A 281 -0.44 8.04 13.30
N PHE A 282 -1.57 7.53 12.81
CA PHE A 282 -2.45 6.74 13.67
C PHE A 282 -1.81 5.40 14.07
N LEU A 283 -1.15 4.72 13.13
CA LEU A 283 -0.52 3.43 13.40
C LEU A 283 0.59 3.53 14.46
N ARG A 284 1.35 4.62 14.51
CA ARG A 284 2.38 4.85 15.55
C ARG A 284 1.83 4.82 16.98
N GLN A 285 0.53 5.01 17.17
CA GLN A 285 -0.14 4.97 18.48
C GLN A 285 -0.42 3.53 18.96
N GLY A 286 -0.27 2.52 18.12
CA GLY A 286 -0.47 1.11 18.46
C GLY A 286 0.82 0.40 18.86
N ASP A 287 0.71 -0.84 19.33
CA ASP A 287 1.83 -1.69 19.72
C ASP A 287 2.05 -2.84 18.73
N LEU A 288 0.97 -3.30 18.12
CA LEU A 288 0.97 -4.39 17.16
C LEU A 288 -0.09 -4.14 16.08
N ASN A 289 0.21 -4.47 14.84
CA ASN A 289 -0.77 -4.54 13.76
C ASN A 289 -0.95 -5.99 13.31
N PHE A 290 -2.20 -6.46 13.26
CA PHE A 290 -2.50 -7.86 13.05
C PHE A 290 -3.65 -8.04 12.04
N GLY A 291 -3.48 -8.94 11.08
CA GLY A 291 -4.62 -9.26 10.20
C GLY A 291 -4.25 -9.72 8.80
N THR A 292 -5.17 -9.54 7.85
CA THR A 292 -5.12 -10.20 6.55
C THR A 292 -4.81 -9.26 5.37
N ARG A 293 -4.71 -7.94 5.65
CA ARG A 293 -4.56 -6.92 4.60
C ARG A 293 -3.10 -6.54 4.44
N ILE A 294 -2.49 -6.95 3.33
CA ILE A 294 -1.05 -6.73 3.09
C ILE A 294 -0.63 -5.26 3.25
N HIS A 295 -1.34 -4.31 2.64
CA HIS A 295 -0.97 -2.91 2.75
C HIS A 295 -1.27 -2.30 4.13
N GLY A 296 -2.23 -2.87 4.89
CA GLY A 296 -2.43 -2.49 6.28
C GLY A 296 -1.23 -2.85 7.16
N ASN A 297 -0.64 -4.02 6.91
CA ASN A 297 0.57 -4.45 7.60
C ASN A 297 1.83 -3.72 7.09
N ILE A 298 1.95 -3.48 5.77
CA ILE A 298 3.05 -2.65 5.23
C ILE A 298 3.01 -1.24 5.83
N ALA A 299 1.83 -0.61 5.92
CA ALA A 299 1.71 0.71 6.56
C ALA A 299 2.18 0.70 8.03
N ALA A 300 1.89 -0.37 8.78
CA ALA A 300 2.36 -0.52 10.15
C ALA A 300 3.89 -0.66 10.22
N ILE A 301 4.48 -1.46 9.34
CA ILE A 301 5.95 -1.60 9.23
C ILE A 301 6.58 -0.22 8.93
N LEU A 302 6.02 0.53 7.98
CA LEU A 302 6.49 1.89 7.65
C LEU A 302 6.30 2.88 8.81
N ALA A 303 5.34 2.63 9.70
CA ALA A 303 5.17 3.40 10.93
C ALA A 303 6.08 2.94 12.08
N GLY A 304 6.93 1.92 11.87
CA GLY A 304 7.80 1.33 12.89
C GLY A 304 7.04 0.45 13.90
N ILE A 305 5.89 -0.09 13.52
CA ILE A 305 5.05 -0.94 14.37
C ILE A 305 5.20 -2.40 13.95
N PRO A 306 5.44 -3.34 14.89
CA PRO A 306 5.39 -4.78 14.63
C PRO A 306 4.12 -5.17 13.88
N ALA A 307 4.25 -6.00 12.85
CA ALA A 307 3.12 -6.42 12.04
C ALA A 307 3.14 -7.92 11.78
N PHE A 308 1.98 -8.59 11.93
CA PHE A 308 1.81 -10.01 11.65
C PHE A 308 0.66 -10.25 10.66
N ILE A 309 0.92 -11.08 9.65
CA ILE A 309 -0.04 -11.35 8.57
C ILE A 309 -0.61 -12.76 8.69
N ILE A 310 -1.93 -12.88 8.59
CA ILE A 310 -2.57 -14.16 8.24
C ILE A 310 -2.86 -14.10 6.73
N ALA A 311 -2.08 -14.80 5.92
CA ALA A 311 -2.19 -14.78 4.47
C ALA A 311 -3.40 -15.60 3.97
N PRO A 312 -4.43 -14.96 3.39
CA PRO A 312 -5.61 -15.66 2.92
C PRO A 312 -5.48 -16.19 1.49
N ASP A 313 -4.50 -15.74 0.73
CA ASP A 313 -4.29 -16.09 -0.66
C ASP A 313 -2.80 -15.91 -1.08
N SER A 314 -2.44 -16.45 -2.26
CA SER A 314 -1.06 -16.45 -2.77
C SER A 314 -0.44 -15.06 -2.92
N ARG A 315 -1.23 -14.03 -3.26
CA ARG A 315 -0.70 -12.66 -3.48
C ARG A 315 -0.31 -11.96 -2.18
N VAL A 316 -0.97 -12.28 -1.07
CA VAL A 316 -0.57 -11.79 0.26
C VAL A 316 0.65 -12.56 0.73
N LEU A 317 0.65 -13.88 0.52
CA LEU A 317 1.75 -14.76 0.87
C LEU A 317 3.03 -14.37 0.13
N GLU A 318 3.01 -14.25 -1.22
CA GLU A 318 4.22 -13.91 -1.98
C GLU A 318 4.88 -12.59 -1.56
N LEU A 319 4.09 -11.59 -1.14
CA LEU A 319 4.64 -10.33 -0.63
C LEU A 319 5.16 -10.45 0.79
N ALA A 320 4.49 -11.22 1.64
CA ALA A 320 4.96 -11.49 2.99
C ALA A 320 6.31 -12.24 2.95
N GLU A 321 6.42 -13.25 2.10
CA GLU A 321 7.66 -14.01 1.88
C GLU A 321 8.77 -13.12 1.30
N TYR A 322 8.49 -12.38 0.21
CA TYR A 322 9.49 -11.53 -0.44
C TYR A 322 10.06 -10.48 0.50
N HIS A 323 9.21 -9.82 1.29
CA HIS A 323 9.62 -8.78 2.24
C HIS A 323 9.94 -9.30 3.64
N ARG A 324 9.94 -10.63 3.85
CA ARG A 324 10.16 -11.29 5.13
C ARG A 324 9.28 -10.76 6.26
N ILE A 325 8.03 -10.42 5.93
CA ILE A 325 7.05 -9.98 6.92
C ILE A 325 6.59 -11.20 7.72
N PRO A 326 6.61 -11.17 9.06
CA PRO A 326 6.09 -12.25 9.89
C PRO A 326 4.66 -12.64 9.50
N HIS A 327 4.43 -13.92 9.22
CA HIS A 327 3.14 -14.38 8.73
C HIS A 327 2.87 -15.85 9.04
N THR A 328 1.59 -16.21 8.94
CA THR A 328 1.09 -17.59 8.76
C THR A 328 0.08 -17.61 7.61
N THR A 329 -0.29 -18.79 7.13
CA THR A 329 -1.40 -18.90 6.16
C THR A 329 -2.70 -19.25 6.88
N VAL A 330 -3.84 -19.00 6.22
CA VAL A 330 -5.14 -19.47 6.74
C VAL A 330 -5.20 -20.99 6.83
N ALA A 331 -4.42 -21.70 6.00
CA ALA A 331 -4.37 -23.17 6.01
C ALA A 331 -3.60 -23.71 7.23
N ASP A 332 -2.51 -23.02 7.62
CA ASP A 332 -1.63 -23.45 8.70
C ASP A 332 -2.09 -22.93 10.08
N LEU A 333 -3.03 -21.97 10.10
CA LEU A 333 -3.55 -21.39 11.33
C LEU A 333 -4.36 -22.42 12.12
N ASP A 334 -3.87 -22.80 13.30
CA ASP A 334 -4.66 -23.54 14.30
C ASP A 334 -5.54 -22.55 15.08
N GLU A 335 -6.85 -22.73 14.98
CA GLU A 335 -7.85 -21.88 15.64
C GLU A 335 -7.81 -21.94 17.18
N LYS A 336 -7.16 -22.98 17.73
CA LYS A 336 -7.01 -23.15 19.18
C LYS A 336 -5.79 -22.45 19.74
N THR A 337 -4.83 -22.10 18.90
CA THR A 337 -3.62 -21.38 19.29
C THR A 337 -3.99 -19.95 19.69
N SER A 338 -3.66 -19.54 20.92
CA SER A 338 -3.89 -18.16 21.33
C SER A 338 -3.03 -17.19 20.51
N VAL A 339 -3.42 -15.93 20.44
CA VAL A 339 -2.61 -14.90 19.78
C VAL A 339 -1.24 -14.74 20.46
N PHE A 340 -1.16 -14.96 21.76
CA PHE A 340 0.08 -14.88 22.53
C PHE A 340 1.03 -16.03 22.16
N ASP A 341 0.53 -17.27 22.11
CA ASP A 341 1.32 -18.44 21.71
C ASP A 341 1.76 -18.33 20.21
N LEU A 342 0.87 -17.83 19.35
CA LEU A 342 1.19 -17.62 17.93
C LEU A 342 2.35 -16.63 17.75
N LEU A 343 2.44 -15.63 18.59
CA LEU A 343 3.40 -14.54 18.46
C LEU A 343 4.63 -14.65 19.39
N GLU A 344 4.68 -15.62 20.29
CA GLU A 344 5.71 -15.75 21.34
C GLU A 344 7.14 -15.74 20.79
N ASN A 345 7.36 -16.45 19.69
CA ASN A 345 8.70 -16.63 19.08
C ASN A 345 8.84 -15.91 17.73
N VAL A 346 7.99 -14.93 17.44
CA VAL A 346 8.03 -14.21 16.17
C VAL A 346 9.12 -13.15 16.19
N ASP A 347 10.05 -13.25 15.25
CA ASP A 347 11.02 -12.19 14.99
C ASP A 347 10.42 -11.10 14.10
N PHE A 348 9.99 -10.01 14.70
CA PHE A 348 9.47 -8.86 13.97
C PHE A 348 10.55 -8.05 13.25
N ASN A 349 11.84 -8.25 13.57
CA ASN A 349 12.94 -7.61 12.86
C ASN A 349 13.27 -8.30 11.52
N SER A 350 12.74 -9.49 11.27
CA SER A 350 12.93 -10.23 10.01
C SER A 350 12.63 -9.40 8.75
N VAL A 351 11.78 -8.37 8.84
CA VAL A 351 11.50 -7.42 7.75
C VAL A 351 12.72 -6.62 7.32
N LEU A 352 13.68 -6.41 8.24
CA LEU A 352 14.92 -5.68 7.99
C LEU A 352 15.92 -6.54 7.21
N ASP A 353 15.86 -7.87 7.36
CA ASP A 353 16.80 -8.80 6.74
C ASP A 353 16.70 -8.74 5.21
N GLY A 354 17.81 -8.37 4.57
CA GLY A 354 17.87 -8.25 3.10
C GLY A 354 16.98 -7.14 2.53
N HIS A 355 16.50 -6.19 3.36
CA HIS A 355 15.70 -5.06 2.86
C HIS A 355 16.50 -4.17 1.92
N LYS A 356 17.76 -3.91 2.25
CA LYS A 356 18.67 -3.11 1.43
C LYS A 356 18.89 -3.72 0.05
N GLU A 357 19.14 -5.02 -0.03
CA GLU A 357 19.34 -5.74 -1.29
C GLU A 357 18.07 -5.75 -2.16
N ARG A 358 16.89 -5.88 -1.53
CA ARG A 358 15.61 -5.75 -2.24
C ARG A 358 15.37 -4.32 -2.73
N PHE A 359 15.80 -3.33 -1.96
CA PHE A 359 15.75 -1.94 -2.39
C PHE A 359 16.70 -1.67 -3.56
N GLU A 360 17.94 -2.18 -3.54
CA GLU A 360 18.89 -2.08 -4.65
C GLU A 360 18.30 -2.72 -5.93
N THR A 361 17.64 -3.87 -5.79
CA THR A 361 16.91 -4.50 -6.91
C THR A 361 15.81 -3.59 -7.48
N TYR A 362 15.08 -2.91 -6.61
CA TYR A 362 14.06 -1.94 -7.02
C TYR A 362 14.67 -0.72 -7.71
N LEU A 363 15.79 -0.19 -7.21
CA LEU A 363 16.52 0.90 -7.84
C LEU A 363 17.05 0.51 -9.22
N GLN A 364 17.59 -0.69 -9.38
CA GLN A 364 18.04 -1.19 -10.66
C GLN A 364 16.88 -1.26 -11.67
N PHE A 365 15.70 -1.73 -11.22
CA PHE A 365 14.48 -1.71 -12.06
C PHE A 365 14.09 -0.30 -12.50
N LEU A 366 14.17 0.71 -11.61
CA LEU A 366 13.90 2.10 -11.97
C LEU A 366 14.92 2.60 -13.02
N CYS A 367 16.20 2.30 -12.79
CA CYS A 367 17.29 2.66 -13.71
C CYS A 367 17.11 2.01 -15.09
N ASP A 368 16.82 0.72 -15.15
CA ASP A 368 16.61 -0.02 -16.40
C ASP A 368 15.44 0.56 -17.23
N ASN A 369 14.48 1.20 -16.58
CA ASN A 369 13.33 1.86 -17.21
C ASN A 369 13.51 3.38 -17.38
N ASP A 370 14.73 3.91 -17.30
CA ASP A 370 15.05 5.35 -17.45
C ASP A 370 14.28 6.26 -16.47
N LEU A 371 13.96 5.75 -15.25
CA LEU A 371 13.30 6.49 -14.19
C LEU A 371 14.33 7.04 -13.20
N PRO A 372 14.66 8.34 -13.25
CA PRO A 372 15.55 8.96 -12.25
C PRO A 372 14.91 8.92 -10.86
N SER A 373 15.72 8.65 -9.85
CA SER A 373 15.26 8.51 -8.46
C SER A 373 16.05 9.43 -7.54
N ILE A 374 15.38 9.96 -6.50
CA ILE A 374 16.03 10.73 -5.43
C ILE A 374 17.16 9.95 -4.75
N TYR A 375 17.07 8.64 -4.72
CA TYR A 375 18.06 7.77 -4.07
C TYR A 375 19.39 7.69 -4.86
N HIS A 376 19.36 7.74 -6.19
CA HIS A 376 20.58 7.84 -7.00
C HIS A 376 21.32 9.16 -6.80
N ALA A 377 20.59 10.25 -6.62
CA ALA A 377 21.17 11.56 -6.33
C ALA A 377 21.82 11.61 -4.94
N MET A 378 21.20 10.96 -3.94
CA MET A 378 21.73 10.86 -2.58
C MET A 378 23.03 10.04 -2.53
N ASP A 379 23.10 8.91 -3.22
CA ASP A 379 24.33 8.09 -3.29
C ASP A 379 25.49 8.83 -3.97
N ALA A 380 25.20 9.60 -5.01
CA ALA A 380 26.23 10.41 -5.69
C ALA A 380 26.76 11.52 -4.77
N SER A 381 25.89 12.16 -3.98
CA SER A 381 26.28 13.19 -3.01
C SER A 381 27.06 12.62 -1.84
N ALA A 382 26.69 11.47 -1.31
CA ALA A 382 27.42 10.78 -0.23
C ALA A 382 28.82 10.34 -0.66
N LYS A 383 28.99 9.85 -1.89
CA LYS A 383 30.29 9.49 -2.44
C LYS A 383 31.19 10.70 -2.68
N SER A 384 30.65 11.85 -3.07
CA SER A 384 31.42 13.10 -3.21
C SER A 384 31.89 13.65 -1.86
N ALA A 385 31.03 13.62 -0.82
CA ALA A 385 31.38 14.07 0.52
C ALA A 385 32.49 13.21 1.17
N ASN A 386 32.40 11.88 1.03
CA ASN A 386 33.45 10.98 1.54
C ASN A 386 34.79 11.13 0.81
N ASN A 387 34.80 11.50 -0.48
CA ASN A 387 36.02 11.78 -1.22
C ASN A 387 36.67 13.14 -0.83
N GLU A 388 35.89 14.09 -0.33
CA GLU A 388 36.41 15.37 0.17
C GLU A 388 37.00 15.24 1.58
N GLU A 389 36.47 14.34 2.44
CA GLU A 389 37.04 14.06 3.76
C GLU A 389 38.36 13.27 3.66
N ASP A 390 38.49 12.31 2.76
CA ASP A 390 39.73 11.57 2.55
C ASP A 390 40.89 12.41 1.98
N THR A 391 40.57 13.49 1.26
CA THR A 391 41.56 14.44 0.76
C THR A 391 42.03 15.46 1.80
N SER A 392 41.28 15.63 2.90
CA SER A 392 41.62 16.58 3.97
C SER A 392 42.45 15.98 5.11
N HIS A 393 42.62 14.65 5.19
CA HIS A 393 43.32 13.95 6.26
C HIS A 393 44.78 13.56 5.94
N SER A 394 45.37 14.03 4.85
CA SER A 394 46.76 13.75 4.50
C SER A 394 47.79 14.81 4.98
N ALA A 395 47.43 15.75 5.80
CA ALA A 395 48.34 16.75 6.35
C ALA A 395 47.99 17.05 7.82
N THR A 396 48.55 16.28 8.74
CA THR A 396 49.22 16.77 9.96
C THR A 396 49.54 15.61 10.93
N THR A 397 50.80 15.62 11.35
CA THR A 397 51.48 14.69 12.23
C THR A 397 51.15 14.88 13.71
N ASN A 398 51.13 13.72 14.44
CA ASN A 398 51.53 13.50 15.83
C ASN A 398 51.13 14.50 16.93
N HIS A 399 50.30 14.02 17.89
CA HIS A 399 50.69 13.97 19.30
C HIS A 399 49.80 13.01 20.10
N LYS A 400 50.44 12.16 20.92
CA LYS A 400 49.84 11.35 21.97
C LYS A 400 49.38 12.26 23.10
N ASP A 401 48.25 11.92 23.76
CA ASP A 401 48.20 11.72 25.20
C ASP A 401 46.82 11.15 25.65
N ASP A 402 46.91 10.30 26.67
CA ASP A 402 45.85 9.60 27.38
C ASP A 402 44.84 10.53 28.08
N ALA A 403 43.57 10.14 28.07
CA ALA A 403 42.68 10.25 29.25
C ALA A 403 41.35 9.53 29.06
N SER A 404 41.09 8.58 29.93
CA SER A 404 39.83 7.91 30.23
C SER A 404 38.75 8.90 30.66
N HIS A 405 37.53 8.81 30.08
CA HIS A 405 36.32 9.19 30.80
C HIS A 405 35.07 8.48 30.24
N SER A 406 34.31 7.96 31.17
CA SER A 406 33.06 7.23 31.07
C SER A 406 31.99 7.96 30.24
N ALA A 407 31.40 7.25 29.26
CA ALA A 407 30.25 7.72 28.52
C ALA A 407 28.95 7.11 29.09
N THR A 408 28.15 7.92 29.74
CA THR A 408 26.73 7.66 30.01
C THR A 408 25.97 7.86 28.71
N GLY A 409 25.46 6.75 28.16
CA GLY A 409 24.72 6.77 26.91
C GLY A 409 23.31 7.35 27.07
N ASN A 410 23.07 8.49 26.45
CA ASN A 410 21.73 8.96 26.12
C ASN A 410 21.23 8.17 24.90
N ARG A 411 20.21 7.32 25.09
CA ARG A 411 19.46 6.73 23.99
C ARG A 411 18.64 7.83 23.32
N GLN A 412 19.12 8.32 22.20
CA GLN A 412 18.28 9.08 21.26
C GLN A 412 17.27 8.10 20.62
N GLU A 413 15.99 8.46 20.70
CA GLU A 413 14.92 7.85 19.91
C GLU A 413 15.28 8.00 18.41
N ASN A 414 15.55 6.87 17.75
CA ASN A 414 15.74 6.80 16.29
C ASN A 414 14.38 6.95 15.59
N THR A 415 13.86 8.17 15.53
CA THR A 415 12.98 8.54 14.43
C THR A 415 13.86 8.58 13.16
N PRO A 416 13.42 7.95 12.04
CA PRO A 416 14.14 8.08 10.77
C PRO A 416 14.34 9.58 10.50
N THR A 417 15.56 10.03 10.43
CA THR A 417 15.87 11.39 10.02
C THR A 417 15.42 11.53 8.57
N THR A 418 14.20 12.01 8.38
CA THR A 418 13.75 12.51 7.08
C THR A 418 14.68 13.67 6.75
N SER A 419 15.60 13.44 5.82
CA SER A 419 16.44 14.51 5.34
C SER A 419 15.50 15.57 4.78
N THR A 420 15.50 16.77 5.38
CA THR A 420 14.69 17.95 5.00
C THR A 420 14.95 18.41 3.57
N SER A 421 15.78 17.70 2.80
CA SER A 421 16.17 18.00 1.43
C SER A 421 15.32 17.29 0.35
N CYS A 422 14.48 16.31 0.70
CA CYS A 422 13.63 15.63 -0.28
C CYS A 422 12.43 16.51 -0.67
N PRO A 423 12.26 16.87 -1.95
CA PRO A 423 11.16 17.74 -2.39
C PRO A 423 9.77 17.20 -2.02
N PHE A 424 9.59 15.89 -2.07
CA PHE A 424 8.36 15.23 -1.69
C PHE A 424 8.06 15.42 -0.19
N ASP A 425 9.04 15.13 0.68
CA ASP A 425 8.86 15.19 2.14
C ASP A 425 8.60 16.64 2.57
N LYS A 426 9.26 17.64 1.95
CA LYS A 426 8.99 19.06 2.16
C LYS A 426 7.53 19.39 1.82
N LYS A 427 7.03 19.05 0.64
CA LYS A 427 5.62 19.30 0.25
C LYS A 427 4.62 18.59 1.18
N ILE A 428 4.91 17.36 1.59
CA ILE A 428 4.05 16.61 2.53
C ILE A 428 4.00 17.31 3.90
N SER A 429 5.12 17.82 4.41
CA SER A 429 5.19 18.47 5.73
C SER A 429 4.41 19.80 5.80
N GLU A 430 4.13 20.43 4.67
CA GLU A 430 3.35 21.68 4.58
C GLU A 430 1.83 21.45 4.61
N ILE A 431 1.36 20.20 4.54
CA ILE A 431 -0.06 19.86 4.45
C ILE A 431 -0.58 19.42 5.83
N ASP A 432 -1.56 20.14 6.35
CA ASP A 432 -2.32 19.71 7.54
C ASP A 432 -3.36 18.65 7.13
N PHE A 433 -2.93 17.40 7.10
CA PHE A 433 -3.77 16.28 6.67
C PHE A 433 -4.93 16.04 7.62
N ARG A 434 -6.11 15.76 7.07
CA ARG A 434 -7.28 15.39 7.86
C ARG A 434 -6.99 14.17 8.71
N PRO A 435 -7.51 14.14 9.96
CA PRO A 435 -7.40 12.97 10.83
C PRO A 435 -8.09 11.75 10.19
N PRO A 436 -7.90 10.54 10.75
CA PRO A 436 -8.61 9.35 10.29
C PRO A 436 -10.12 9.52 10.30
N LEU A 437 -10.81 8.97 9.27
CA LEU A 437 -12.27 8.90 9.27
C LEU A 437 -12.76 8.09 10.47
N VAL A 438 -13.68 8.68 11.22
CA VAL A 438 -14.35 8.05 12.36
C VAL A 438 -15.78 7.63 12.00
N PRO A 439 -16.46 6.72 12.77
CA PRO A 439 -17.84 6.36 12.54
C PRO A 439 -18.78 7.56 12.55
N TYR A 440 -19.84 7.51 11.74
CA TYR A 440 -20.84 8.58 11.51
C TYR A 440 -21.23 9.38 12.77
N ARG A 441 -21.54 8.72 13.88
CA ARG A 441 -21.94 9.38 15.12
C ARG A 441 -20.84 10.16 15.83
N HIS A 442 -19.61 10.00 15.43
CA HIS A 442 -18.41 10.64 16.01
C HIS A 442 -17.80 11.69 15.06
N LEU A 443 -18.43 11.94 13.90
CA LEU A 443 -18.00 12.98 12.97
C LEU A 443 -18.15 14.37 13.58
N ALA A 444 -17.27 15.30 13.19
CA ALA A 444 -17.45 16.72 13.47
C ALA A 444 -18.76 17.24 12.84
N ALA A 445 -19.32 18.32 13.36
CA ALA A 445 -20.62 18.84 12.91
C ALA A 445 -20.66 19.16 11.41
N SER A 446 -19.58 19.72 10.85
CA SER A 446 -19.42 19.99 9.43
C SER A 446 -19.50 18.73 8.56
N ASP A 447 -18.72 17.72 8.94
CA ASP A 447 -18.67 16.44 8.21
C ASP A 447 -19.98 15.65 8.39
N HIS A 448 -20.66 15.81 9.52
CA HIS A 448 -21.93 15.15 9.78
C HIS A 448 -23.04 15.61 8.85
N PHE A 449 -23.10 16.91 8.54
CA PHE A 449 -24.08 17.45 7.59
C PHE A 449 -23.85 16.88 6.17
N ASP A 450 -22.62 16.87 5.71
CA ASP A 450 -22.25 16.29 4.42
C ASP A 450 -22.50 14.78 4.36
N ALA A 451 -22.21 14.05 5.44
CA ALA A 451 -22.50 12.63 5.56
C ALA A 451 -24.01 12.34 5.49
N MET A 452 -24.83 13.16 6.14
CA MET A 452 -26.30 13.05 6.09
C MET A 452 -26.81 13.28 4.66
N ARG A 453 -26.34 14.32 3.98
CA ARG A 453 -26.66 14.61 2.57
C ARG A 453 -26.27 13.45 1.64
N PHE A 454 -25.08 12.90 1.81
CA PHE A 454 -24.62 11.73 1.05
C PHE A 454 -25.50 10.50 1.33
N ARG A 455 -25.82 10.22 2.59
CA ARG A 455 -26.69 9.12 3.02
C ARG A 455 -28.03 9.16 2.33
N TYR A 456 -28.74 10.31 2.33
CA TYR A 456 -30.02 10.46 1.66
C TYR A 456 -29.91 10.22 0.16
N THR A 457 -28.91 10.79 -0.50
CA THR A 457 -28.69 10.60 -1.93
C THR A 457 -28.38 9.14 -2.28
N PHE A 458 -27.59 8.47 -1.46
CA PHE A 458 -27.23 7.06 -1.62
C PHE A 458 -28.46 6.15 -1.49
N LEU A 459 -29.27 6.35 -0.46
CA LEU A 459 -30.50 5.57 -0.23
C LEU A 459 -31.54 5.81 -1.33
N ALA A 460 -31.75 7.07 -1.75
CA ALA A 460 -32.68 7.41 -2.84
C ALA A 460 -32.28 6.72 -4.17
N LYS A 461 -31.01 6.78 -4.57
CA LYS A 461 -30.51 6.09 -5.77
C LYS A 461 -30.73 4.57 -5.71
N ARG A 462 -30.61 4.00 -4.53
CA ARG A 462 -30.82 2.56 -4.33
C ARG A 462 -32.28 2.17 -4.40
N MET A 463 -33.19 2.97 -3.83
CA MET A 463 -34.61 2.76 -3.94
C MET A 463 -35.08 2.79 -5.42
N ILE A 464 -34.62 3.79 -6.19
CA ILE A 464 -34.92 3.90 -7.63
C ILE A 464 -34.40 2.65 -8.39
N LYS A 465 -33.15 2.21 -8.15
CA LYS A 465 -32.62 0.98 -8.77
C LYS A 465 -33.40 -0.27 -8.36
N GLY A 466 -33.89 -0.33 -7.13
CA GLY A 466 -34.69 -1.45 -6.62
C GLY A 466 -36.08 -1.51 -7.28
N VAL A 467 -36.68 -0.37 -7.55
CA VAL A 467 -37.96 -0.25 -8.28
C VAL A 467 -37.77 -0.65 -9.76
N LEU A 468 -36.75 -0.12 -10.42
CA LEU A 468 -36.44 -0.44 -11.83
C LEU A 468 -36.03 -1.91 -12.08
N ARG A 469 -35.57 -2.66 -11.05
CA ARG A 469 -35.30 -4.10 -11.16
C ARG A 469 -36.53 -4.99 -10.94
N LYS A 470 -37.62 -4.42 -10.43
CA LYS A 470 -38.89 -5.14 -10.19
C LYS A 470 -39.96 -4.83 -11.25
N ALA A 471 -39.75 -3.81 -12.06
CA ALA A 471 -40.48 -3.50 -13.26
C ALA A 471 -39.82 -4.10 -14.51
#